data_f80df6fa62b395c2e021b2d1d3350d49
#
_entry.id   f80df6fa62b395c2e021b2d1d3350d49
#
_cell.length_a   1.000
_cell.length_b   1.000
_cell.length_c   1.000
_cell.angle_alpha   90.00
_cell.angle_beta   90.00
_cell.angle_gamma   90.00
#
_symmetry.space_group_name_H-M   'P 1'
#
loop_
_entity.id
_entity.type
_entity.pdbx_description
1 polymer ?
#
loop_
_entity_poly.entity_id
_entity_poly.type
_entity_poly.pdbx_seq_one_letter_code
_entity_poly.pdbx_strand_id
1 'polypeptide(L)'
;MKVLVLGAGQLARMMALAGAPLNIEVFAYDVSSGHVVHPLTQQLMMKGLNTAITYANVITAEFEHIPHDILDACAASGKFRPTTDAIKAGGDRRLEKRLLDNADVANAKYQIINTRDDLDRAIDAVGIPMVLKSALGGYDGKGQWRLKSHEDTDQIWQEIDSFLAATPDQAIVAEEFVSFDREVSLIGARGED
;
A
#
# COMPACT_ATOMS: atom_id res chain seq x y z
N MET A 1 -26.44 7.19 -4.72
CA MET A 1 -25.54 6.23 -4.04
C MET A 1 -24.56 7.04 -3.19
N LYS A 2 -24.18 6.52 -2.01
CA LYS A 2 -23.30 7.20 -1.05
C LYS A 2 -22.01 6.40 -0.87
N VAL A 3 -20.87 7.02 -1.16
CA VAL A 3 -19.56 6.36 -1.10
C VAL A 3 -18.70 7.05 -0.04
N LEU A 4 -18.27 6.26 0.95
CA LEU A 4 -17.26 6.67 1.93
C LEU A 4 -15.88 6.30 1.39
N VAL A 5 -14.98 7.25 1.31
CA VAL A 5 -13.57 7.03 0.97
C VAL A 5 -12.74 7.12 2.24
N LEU A 6 -11.94 6.12 2.54
CA LEU A 6 -10.94 6.19 3.60
C LEU A 6 -9.70 6.91 3.05
N GLY A 7 -9.45 8.09 3.59
CA GLY A 7 -8.54 9.09 3.09
C GLY A 7 -9.28 10.32 2.59
N ALA A 8 -8.70 11.50 2.77
CA ALA A 8 -9.31 12.78 2.42
C ALA A 8 -8.40 13.63 1.51
N GLY A 9 -7.57 12.97 0.73
CA GLY A 9 -6.58 13.57 -0.15
C GLY A 9 -7.07 13.81 -1.57
N GLN A 10 -6.12 13.79 -2.49
CA GLN A 10 -6.35 14.12 -3.89
C GLN A 10 -7.24 13.09 -4.60
N LEU A 11 -7.09 11.81 -4.30
CA LEU A 11 -7.88 10.76 -4.97
C LEU A 11 -9.34 10.80 -4.51
N ALA A 12 -9.62 11.03 -3.22
CA ALA A 12 -10.99 11.25 -2.75
C ALA A 12 -11.65 12.45 -3.45
N ARG A 13 -10.88 13.53 -3.66
CA ARG A 13 -11.33 14.69 -4.44
C ARG A 13 -11.67 14.32 -5.89
N MET A 14 -10.81 13.55 -6.55
CA MET A 14 -11.03 13.09 -7.93
C MET A 14 -12.25 12.17 -8.02
N MET A 15 -12.43 11.26 -7.05
CA MET A 15 -13.62 10.41 -6.96
C MET A 15 -14.91 11.23 -6.82
N ALA A 16 -14.88 12.28 -5.99
CA ALA A 16 -16.05 13.17 -5.85
C ALA A 16 -16.40 13.91 -7.14
N LEU A 17 -15.40 14.41 -7.87
CA LEU A 17 -15.62 15.06 -9.17
C LEU A 17 -16.17 14.08 -10.21
N ALA A 18 -15.64 12.86 -10.27
CA ALA A 18 -16.11 11.83 -11.19
C ALA A 18 -17.52 11.30 -10.81
N GLY A 19 -17.83 11.23 -9.53
CA GLY A 19 -19.11 10.74 -9.03
C GLY A 19 -20.28 11.72 -9.19
N ALA A 20 -19.99 13.03 -9.16
CA ALA A 20 -21.04 14.07 -9.18
C ALA A 20 -22.01 13.95 -10.38
N PRO A 21 -21.56 13.82 -11.65
CA PRO A 21 -22.46 13.64 -12.78
C PRO A 21 -23.24 12.34 -12.78
N LEU A 22 -22.81 11.36 -11.97
CA LEU A 22 -23.46 10.05 -11.79
C LEU A 22 -24.43 10.03 -10.60
N ASN A 23 -24.70 11.15 -9.95
CA ASN A 23 -25.47 11.26 -8.71
C ASN A 23 -24.91 10.38 -7.58
N ILE A 24 -23.57 10.27 -7.52
CA ILE A 24 -22.84 9.60 -6.45
C ILE A 24 -22.36 10.67 -5.47
N GLU A 25 -22.85 10.60 -4.23
CA GLU A 25 -22.34 11.42 -3.13
C GLU A 25 -21.09 10.76 -2.56
N VAL A 26 -19.97 11.45 -2.65
CA VAL A 26 -18.68 11.00 -2.08
C VAL A 26 -18.36 11.85 -0.86
N PHE A 27 -18.02 11.21 0.23
CA PHE A 27 -17.50 11.84 1.46
C PHE A 27 -16.28 11.08 1.94
N ALA A 28 -15.39 11.76 2.62
CA ALA A 28 -14.06 11.26 2.92
C ALA A 28 -13.83 11.19 4.43
N TYR A 29 -13.32 10.07 4.91
CA TYR A 29 -12.84 9.93 6.28
C TYR A 29 -11.35 10.27 6.33
N ASP A 30 -11.04 11.41 6.93
CA ASP A 30 -9.66 11.80 7.21
C ASP A 30 -9.12 10.94 8.37
N VAL A 31 -8.25 10.01 8.04
CA VAL A 31 -7.66 9.05 8.98
C VAL A 31 -6.84 9.76 10.06
N SER A 32 -6.25 10.92 9.75
CA SER A 32 -5.40 11.66 10.67
C SER A 32 -6.19 12.40 11.74
N SER A 33 -7.31 13.01 11.37
CA SER A 33 -8.16 13.79 12.28
C SER A 33 -9.32 13.01 12.89
N GLY A 34 -9.66 11.83 12.31
CA GLY A 34 -10.83 11.05 12.72
C GLY A 34 -12.17 11.67 12.30
N HIS A 35 -12.15 12.64 11.38
CA HIS A 35 -13.33 13.35 10.93
C HIS A 35 -13.76 12.94 9.52
N VAL A 36 -15.04 13.10 9.25
CA VAL A 36 -15.60 12.96 7.90
C VAL A 36 -15.77 14.31 7.28
N VAL A 37 -15.14 14.52 6.13
CA VAL A 37 -15.12 15.80 5.42
C VAL A 37 -15.65 15.68 4.00
N HIS A 38 -16.11 16.81 3.47
CA HIS A 38 -16.45 16.92 2.06
C HIS A 38 -15.17 16.95 1.21
N PRO A 39 -14.95 16.04 0.24
CA PRO A 39 -13.67 15.90 -0.45
C PRO A 39 -13.19 17.15 -1.20
N LEU A 40 -14.13 17.98 -1.69
CA LEU A 40 -13.79 19.20 -2.45
C LEU A 40 -13.56 20.41 -1.57
N THR A 41 -14.36 20.59 -0.51
CA THR A 41 -14.34 21.80 0.33
C THR A 41 -13.60 21.62 1.64
N GLN A 42 -13.32 20.37 2.02
CA GLN A 42 -12.74 19.99 3.31
C GLN A 42 -13.59 20.38 4.52
N GLN A 43 -14.85 20.76 4.29
CA GLN A 43 -15.77 21.07 5.37
C GLN A 43 -16.17 19.81 6.13
N LEU A 44 -16.25 19.92 7.45
CA LEU A 44 -16.74 18.85 8.32
C LEU A 44 -18.18 18.48 7.95
N MET A 45 -18.43 17.23 7.64
CA MET A 45 -19.76 16.68 7.35
C MET A 45 -20.35 15.95 8.56
N MET A 46 -19.54 15.07 9.17
CA MET A 46 -19.97 14.31 10.35
C MET A 46 -18.76 13.90 11.20
N LYS A 47 -19.01 13.47 12.43
CA LYS A 47 -17.96 12.98 13.33
C LYS A 47 -18.04 11.48 13.50
N GLY A 48 -16.86 10.86 13.49
CA GLY A 48 -16.67 9.46 13.80
C GLY A 48 -16.96 8.48 12.66
N LEU A 49 -16.11 7.46 12.61
CA LEU A 49 -16.14 6.43 11.58
C LEU A 49 -17.46 5.66 11.55
N ASN A 50 -17.98 5.25 12.71
CA ASN A 50 -19.21 4.44 12.78
C ASN A 50 -20.42 5.15 12.18
N THR A 51 -20.54 6.46 12.36
CA THR A 51 -21.59 7.27 11.74
C THR A 51 -21.45 7.26 10.22
N ALA A 52 -20.22 7.42 9.72
CA ALA A 52 -19.92 7.39 8.30
C ALA A 52 -20.22 6.01 7.68
N ILE A 53 -19.80 4.91 8.33
CA ILE A 53 -20.10 3.55 7.91
C ILE A 53 -21.61 3.33 7.80
N THR A 54 -22.38 3.79 8.77
CA THR A 54 -23.84 3.67 8.76
C THR A 54 -24.47 4.42 7.59
N TYR A 55 -23.98 5.64 7.31
CA TYR A 55 -24.47 6.50 6.25
C TYR A 55 -24.10 6.01 4.84
N ALA A 56 -22.96 5.34 4.68
CA ALA A 56 -22.46 4.86 3.40
C ALA A 56 -23.29 3.68 2.84
N ASN A 57 -23.38 3.61 1.51
CA ASN A 57 -23.79 2.42 0.78
C ASN A 57 -22.57 1.55 0.43
N VAL A 58 -21.44 2.18 0.07
CA VAL A 58 -20.17 1.54 -0.29
C VAL A 58 -19.06 2.27 0.43
N ILE A 59 -18.02 1.54 0.80
CA ILE A 59 -16.80 2.07 1.42
C ILE A 59 -15.62 1.63 0.58
N THR A 60 -14.68 2.52 0.34
CA THR A 60 -13.42 2.22 -0.37
C THR A 60 -12.26 2.99 0.28
N ALA A 61 -11.03 2.71 -0.15
CA ALA A 61 -9.84 3.44 0.29
C ALA A 61 -9.21 4.19 -0.89
N GLU A 62 -8.59 5.34 -0.62
CA GLU A 62 -7.82 6.07 -1.64
C GLU A 62 -6.34 5.71 -1.64
N PHE A 63 -5.85 5.13 -0.55
CA PHE A 63 -4.46 4.69 -0.40
C PHE A 63 -4.39 3.46 0.51
N GLU A 64 -3.28 2.77 0.52
CA GLU A 64 -3.12 1.46 1.17
C GLU A 64 -2.69 1.52 2.63
N HIS A 65 -2.19 2.65 3.12
CA HIS A 65 -1.70 2.79 4.51
C HIS A 65 -2.82 3.18 5.49
N ILE A 66 -3.94 2.47 5.43
CA ILE A 66 -5.05 2.64 6.36
C ILE A 66 -4.78 1.78 7.61
N PRO A 67 -4.93 2.31 8.84
CA PRO A 67 -4.84 1.52 10.06
C PRO A 67 -5.77 0.30 10.03
N HIS A 68 -5.26 -0.83 10.49
CA HIS A 68 -5.98 -2.11 10.39
C HIS A 68 -7.30 -2.12 11.14
N ASP A 69 -7.38 -1.46 12.30
CA ASP A 69 -8.62 -1.31 13.09
C ASP A 69 -9.73 -0.58 12.31
N ILE A 70 -9.35 0.44 11.52
CA ILE A 70 -10.27 1.16 10.62
C ILE A 70 -10.73 0.25 9.49
N LEU A 71 -9.80 -0.49 8.85
CA LEU A 71 -10.14 -1.45 7.81
C LEU A 71 -11.07 -2.55 8.33
N ASP A 72 -10.78 -3.11 9.50
CA ASP A 72 -11.57 -4.18 10.10
C ASP A 72 -12.98 -3.70 10.49
N ALA A 73 -13.11 -2.47 11.02
CA ALA A 73 -14.42 -1.86 11.28
C ALA A 73 -15.24 -1.67 9.99
N CYS A 74 -14.59 -1.25 8.90
CA CYS A 74 -15.25 -1.09 7.60
C CYS A 74 -15.63 -2.44 6.99
N ALA A 75 -14.76 -3.45 7.09
CA ALA A 75 -15.01 -4.81 6.61
C ALA A 75 -16.22 -5.44 7.31
N ALA A 76 -16.32 -5.30 8.63
CA ALA A 76 -17.43 -5.82 9.43
C ALA A 76 -18.80 -5.30 8.98
N SER A 77 -18.86 -4.17 8.29
CA SER A 77 -20.09 -3.59 7.73
C SER A 77 -20.60 -4.33 6.47
N GLY A 78 -19.75 -5.14 5.82
CA GLY A 78 -20.04 -5.78 4.53
C GLY A 78 -20.03 -4.83 3.32
N LYS A 79 -19.76 -3.53 3.52
CA LYS A 79 -19.85 -2.48 2.49
C LYS A 79 -18.51 -2.14 1.84
N PHE A 80 -17.39 -2.68 2.36
CA PHE A 80 -16.04 -2.33 1.89
C PHE A 80 -15.72 -3.00 0.54
N ARG A 81 -15.21 -2.23 -0.40
CA ARG A 81 -14.79 -2.67 -1.75
C ARG A 81 -13.50 -1.95 -2.17
N PRO A 82 -12.50 -2.64 -2.74
CA PRO A 82 -12.34 -4.10 -2.79
C PRO A 82 -12.22 -4.72 -1.39
N THR A 83 -11.75 -5.96 -1.27
CA THR A 83 -11.54 -6.58 0.05
C THR A 83 -10.42 -5.88 0.83
N THR A 84 -10.47 -5.94 2.16
CA THR A 84 -9.40 -5.38 3.00
C THR A 84 -8.05 -6.03 2.75
N ASP A 85 -8.03 -7.31 2.37
CA ASP A 85 -6.80 -8.02 2.03
C ASP A 85 -6.09 -7.42 0.82
N ALA A 86 -6.85 -6.91 -0.17
CA ALA A 86 -6.27 -6.19 -1.30
C ALA A 86 -5.56 -4.89 -0.87
N ILE A 87 -6.15 -4.15 0.07
CA ILE A 87 -5.54 -2.93 0.61
C ILE A 87 -4.30 -3.28 1.44
N LYS A 88 -4.39 -4.28 2.33
CA LYS A 88 -3.27 -4.75 3.14
C LYS A 88 -2.10 -5.25 2.27
N ALA A 89 -2.40 -5.99 1.19
CA ALA A 89 -1.38 -6.44 0.24
C ALA A 89 -0.70 -5.27 -0.48
N GLY A 90 -1.45 -4.23 -0.86
CA GLY A 90 -0.86 -3.02 -1.45
C GLY A 90 0.06 -2.25 -0.49
N GLY A 91 -0.22 -2.30 0.82
CA GLY A 91 0.53 -1.60 1.86
C GLY A 91 1.80 -2.30 2.36
N ASP A 92 1.95 -3.59 2.08
CA ASP A 92 3.07 -4.41 2.56
C ASP A 92 3.62 -5.29 1.44
N ARG A 93 4.83 -5.00 0.97
CA ARG A 93 5.49 -5.77 -0.10
C ARG A 93 5.63 -7.27 0.21
N ARG A 94 5.70 -7.64 1.48
CA ARG A 94 5.74 -9.06 1.88
C ARG A 94 4.41 -9.76 1.59
N LEU A 95 3.31 -9.05 1.80
CA LEU A 95 1.96 -9.55 1.50
C LEU A 95 1.70 -9.53 0.00
N GLU A 96 2.12 -8.46 -0.69
CA GLU A 96 2.03 -8.35 -2.14
C GLU A 96 2.73 -9.51 -2.85
N LYS A 97 3.99 -9.78 -2.50
CA LYS A 97 4.77 -10.89 -3.08
C LYS A 97 4.10 -12.23 -2.85
N ARG A 98 3.63 -12.49 -1.64
CA ARG A 98 2.89 -13.73 -1.33
C ARG A 98 1.58 -13.83 -2.10
N LEU A 99 0.87 -12.72 -2.30
CA LEU A 99 -0.35 -12.69 -3.10
C LEU A 99 -0.07 -13.05 -4.56
N LEU A 100 0.98 -12.49 -5.15
CA LEU A 100 1.40 -12.79 -6.52
C LEU A 100 1.81 -14.27 -6.68
N ASP A 101 2.59 -14.80 -5.74
CA ASP A 101 3.00 -16.21 -5.74
C ASP A 101 1.79 -17.15 -5.62
N ASN A 102 0.86 -16.86 -4.71
CA ASN A 102 -0.35 -17.65 -4.51
C ASN A 102 -1.29 -17.61 -5.73
N ALA A 103 -1.23 -16.54 -6.51
CA ALA A 103 -2.01 -16.37 -7.73
C ALA A 103 -1.28 -16.88 -8.98
N ASP A 104 -0.10 -17.48 -8.83
CA ASP A 104 0.77 -17.94 -9.91
C ASP A 104 1.07 -16.83 -10.94
N VAL A 105 1.22 -15.60 -10.44
CA VAL A 105 1.59 -14.43 -11.25
C VAL A 105 3.10 -14.25 -11.22
N ALA A 106 3.70 -14.29 -12.41
CA ALA A 106 5.14 -14.08 -12.57
C ALA A 106 5.54 -12.71 -12.01
N ASN A 107 6.54 -12.72 -11.13
CA ASN A 107 7.13 -11.52 -10.57
C ASN A 107 8.64 -11.69 -10.38
N ALA A 108 9.35 -10.60 -10.08
CA ALA A 108 10.79 -10.64 -9.85
C ALA A 108 11.13 -11.59 -8.70
N LYS A 109 12.22 -12.36 -8.82
CA LYS A 109 12.74 -13.16 -7.71
C LYS A 109 12.97 -12.29 -6.51
N TYR A 110 12.65 -12.78 -5.33
CA TYR A 110 12.78 -11.98 -4.12
C TYR A 110 13.14 -12.81 -2.90
N GLN A 111 13.68 -12.13 -1.89
CA GLN A 111 13.90 -12.63 -0.54
C GLN A 111 13.55 -11.56 0.49
N ILE A 112 13.02 -11.98 1.64
CA ILE A 112 12.76 -11.09 2.77
C ILE A 112 13.97 -11.09 3.69
N ILE A 113 14.45 -9.90 4.05
CA ILE A 113 15.66 -9.66 4.83
C ILE A 113 15.29 -8.95 6.13
N ASN A 114 15.69 -9.54 7.25
CA ASN A 114 15.60 -8.95 8.58
C ASN A 114 16.97 -8.87 9.25
N THR A 115 17.93 -9.70 8.82
CA THR A 115 19.25 -9.84 9.40
C THR A 115 20.33 -9.81 8.31
N ARG A 116 21.59 -9.64 8.72
CA ARG A 116 22.72 -9.74 7.79
C ARG A 116 22.79 -11.10 7.11
N ASP A 117 22.55 -12.19 7.84
CA ASP A 117 22.54 -13.53 7.27
C ASP A 117 21.44 -13.70 6.22
N ASP A 118 20.31 -12.98 6.36
CA ASP A 118 19.26 -12.97 5.33
C ASP A 118 19.76 -12.30 4.06
N LEU A 119 20.52 -11.21 4.17
CA LEU A 119 21.11 -10.52 3.02
C LEU A 119 22.08 -11.43 2.27
N ASP A 120 22.93 -12.15 2.98
CA ASP A 120 23.89 -13.08 2.37
C ASP A 120 23.14 -14.21 1.63
N ARG A 121 22.06 -14.76 2.21
CA ARG A 121 21.18 -15.72 1.53
C ARG A 121 20.46 -15.12 0.32
N ALA A 122 20.07 -13.85 0.40
CA ALA A 122 19.45 -13.17 -0.72
C ALA A 122 20.42 -12.97 -1.88
N ILE A 123 21.70 -12.67 -1.60
CA ILE A 123 22.75 -12.59 -2.63
C ILE A 123 22.89 -13.91 -3.38
N ASP A 124 22.85 -15.03 -2.66
CA ASP A 124 22.94 -16.36 -3.29
C ASP A 124 21.69 -16.72 -4.10
N ALA A 125 20.50 -16.38 -3.62
CA ALA A 125 19.22 -16.80 -4.21
C ALA A 125 18.73 -15.85 -5.32
N VAL A 126 18.89 -14.55 -5.15
CA VAL A 126 18.40 -13.52 -6.07
C VAL A 126 19.49 -13.08 -7.03
N GLY A 127 20.73 -12.99 -6.55
CA GLY A 127 21.88 -12.53 -7.32
C GLY A 127 22.10 -11.01 -7.24
N ILE A 128 23.26 -10.56 -7.77
CA ILE A 128 23.62 -9.16 -7.93
C ILE A 128 23.66 -8.83 -9.43
N PRO A 129 23.16 -7.68 -9.86
CA PRO A 129 22.60 -6.58 -9.08
C PRO A 129 21.18 -6.85 -8.55
N MET A 130 20.84 -6.28 -7.39
CA MET A 130 19.50 -6.35 -6.79
C MET A 130 19.02 -5.01 -6.26
N VAL A 131 17.72 -4.88 -6.09
CA VAL A 131 17.07 -3.74 -5.44
C VAL A 131 16.53 -4.18 -4.08
N LEU A 132 16.89 -3.43 -3.05
CA LEU A 132 16.46 -3.65 -1.68
C LEU A 132 15.43 -2.58 -1.34
N LYS A 133 14.22 -2.97 -0.96
CA LYS A 133 13.09 -2.07 -0.71
C LYS A 133 12.53 -2.28 0.67
N SER A 134 12.19 -1.22 1.39
CA SER A 134 11.42 -1.34 2.63
C SER A 134 10.10 -2.06 2.38
N ALA A 135 9.70 -2.96 3.27
CA ALA A 135 8.46 -3.71 3.14
C ALA A 135 7.22 -2.81 3.29
N LEU A 136 7.26 -1.88 4.24
CA LEU A 136 6.20 -0.93 4.53
C LEU A 136 6.63 0.48 4.12
N GLY A 137 5.72 1.25 3.59
CA GLY A 137 6.00 2.58 3.07
C GLY A 137 6.92 2.51 1.84
N GLY A 138 7.27 3.58 1.23
CA GLY A 138 8.18 3.51 0.09
C GLY A 138 7.73 4.35 -1.08
N TYR A 139 7.05 5.42 -0.76
CA TYR A 139 6.86 6.54 -1.67
C TYR A 139 8.11 7.42 -1.65
N ASP A 140 8.39 8.09 -2.72
CA ASP A 140 9.45 9.08 -2.87
C ASP A 140 10.89 8.54 -2.85
N GLY A 141 11.10 7.24 -3.14
CA GLY A 141 12.44 6.65 -3.20
C GLY A 141 13.15 6.50 -1.86
N LYS A 142 12.48 6.81 -0.74
CA LYS A 142 12.98 6.53 0.60
C LYS A 142 12.81 5.05 0.93
N GLY A 143 13.78 4.46 1.61
CA GLY A 143 13.76 3.02 1.92
C GLY A 143 14.02 2.14 0.69
N GLN A 144 14.84 2.61 -0.23
CA GLN A 144 15.30 1.83 -1.36
C GLN A 144 16.81 1.93 -1.53
N TRP A 145 17.47 0.79 -1.66
CA TRP A 145 18.92 0.67 -1.91
C TRP A 145 19.15 -0.19 -3.15
N ARG A 146 20.30 0.00 -3.77
CA ARG A 146 20.72 -0.80 -4.93
C ARG A 146 22.05 -1.45 -4.62
N LEU A 147 22.05 -2.77 -4.46
CA LEU A 147 23.27 -3.55 -4.32
C LEU A 147 23.79 -3.90 -5.73
N LYS A 148 24.84 -3.27 -6.16
CA LYS A 148 25.41 -3.42 -7.51
C LYS A 148 26.58 -4.38 -7.57
N SER A 149 27.33 -4.50 -6.48
CA SER A 149 28.51 -5.38 -6.38
C SER A 149 28.63 -5.94 -4.97
N HIS A 150 29.39 -7.00 -4.79
CA HIS A 150 29.72 -7.57 -3.47
C HIS A 150 30.47 -6.58 -2.58
N GLU A 151 31.24 -5.66 -3.16
CA GLU A 151 32.02 -4.66 -2.43
C GLU A 151 31.12 -3.66 -1.69
N ASP A 152 29.91 -3.43 -2.19
CA ASP A 152 28.93 -2.48 -1.61
C ASP A 152 28.16 -3.10 -0.42
N THR A 153 28.26 -4.42 -0.19
CA THR A 153 27.38 -5.15 0.72
C THR A 153 27.46 -4.64 2.16
N ASP A 154 28.64 -4.40 2.68
CA ASP A 154 28.81 -3.99 4.08
C ASP A 154 28.32 -2.57 4.32
N GLN A 155 28.57 -1.66 3.38
CA GLN A 155 28.07 -0.29 3.46
C GLN A 155 26.53 -0.27 3.42
N ILE A 156 25.94 -0.97 2.47
CA ILE A 156 24.46 -1.03 2.31
C ILE A 156 23.82 -1.67 3.53
N TRP A 157 24.44 -2.73 4.08
CA TRP A 157 23.94 -3.36 5.30
C TRP A 157 23.91 -2.39 6.49
N GLN A 158 24.95 -1.59 6.70
CA GLN A 158 24.97 -0.60 7.78
C GLN A 158 23.81 0.41 7.69
N GLU A 159 23.49 0.85 6.48
CA GLU A 159 22.34 1.74 6.24
C GLU A 159 21.00 1.03 6.54
N ILE A 160 20.85 -0.21 6.07
CA ILE A 160 19.67 -1.03 6.29
C ILE A 160 19.49 -1.35 7.78
N ASP A 161 20.54 -1.77 8.47
CA ASP A 161 20.47 -2.10 9.89
C ASP A 161 20.03 -0.89 10.72
N SER A 162 20.60 0.28 10.42
CA SER A 162 20.21 1.54 11.04
C SER A 162 18.73 1.89 10.75
N PHE A 163 18.26 1.64 9.54
CA PHE A 163 16.87 1.85 9.15
C PHE A 163 15.94 0.89 9.89
N LEU A 164 16.25 -0.41 9.94
CA LEU A 164 15.46 -1.41 10.64
C LEU A 164 15.39 -1.15 12.14
N ALA A 165 16.51 -0.72 12.75
CA ALA A 165 16.54 -0.36 14.16
C ALA A 165 15.66 0.85 14.50
N ALA A 166 15.50 1.79 13.56
CA ALA A 166 14.69 3.00 13.75
C ALA A 166 13.20 2.81 13.43
N THR A 167 12.84 1.74 12.72
CA THR A 167 11.48 1.53 12.20
C THR A 167 10.94 0.16 12.62
N PRO A 168 10.15 0.08 13.71
CA PRO A 168 9.52 -1.18 14.13
C PRO A 168 8.67 -1.80 13.03
N ASP A 169 8.55 -3.12 13.03
CA ASP A 169 7.76 -3.94 12.09
C ASP A 169 8.22 -3.91 10.62
N GLN A 170 9.30 -3.20 10.31
CA GLN A 170 9.90 -3.19 9.00
C GLN A 170 10.66 -4.49 8.68
N ALA A 171 10.78 -4.73 7.39
CA ALA A 171 11.70 -5.68 6.78
C ALA A 171 12.19 -5.08 5.46
N ILE A 172 13.18 -5.69 4.87
CA ILE A 172 13.61 -5.37 3.51
C ILE A 172 13.18 -6.51 2.58
N VAL A 173 12.66 -6.16 1.42
CA VAL A 173 12.42 -7.09 0.32
C VAL A 173 13.51 -6.88 -0.72
N ALA A 174 14.39 -7.87 -0.86
CA ALA A 174 15.40 -7.90 -1.91
C ALA A 174 14.77 -8.45 -3.18
N GLU A 175 14.86 -7.75 -4.27
CA GLU A 175 14.34 -8.14 -5.57
C GLU A 175 15.45 -8.16 -6.62
N GLU A 176 15.40 -9.10 -7.56
CA GLU A 176 16.31 -9.08 -8.70
C GLU A 176 16.17 -7.77 -9.48
N PHE A 177 17.29 -7.28 -10.01
CA PHE A 177 17.27 -6.10 -10.86
C PHE A 177 16.79 -6.48 -12.24
N VAL A 178 15.52 -6.19 -12.52
CA VAL A 178 14.93 -6.44 -13.85
C VAL A 178 15.30 -5.31 -14.80
N SER A 179 16.00 -5.64 -15.90
CA SER A 179 16.23 -4.70 -16.99
C SER A 179 15.01 -4.70 -17.90
N PHE A 180 14.31 -3.58 -17.98
CA PHE A 180 13.12 -3.45 -18.83
C PHE A 180 13.25 -2.24 -19.77
N ASP A 181 12.64 -2.36 -20.97
CA ASP A 181 12.65 -1.29 -21.96
C ASP A 181 11.66 -0.16 -21.62
N ARG A 182 10.59 -0.50 -20.95
CA ARG A 182 9.52 0.46 -20.56
C ARG A 182 8.72 -0.04 -19.39
N GLU A 183 8.15 0.91 -18.65
CA GLU A 183 7.11 0.65 -17.66
C GLU A 183 5.75 0.90 -18.29
N VAL A 184 4.78 0.03 -17.99
CA VAL A 184 3.39 0.19 -18.39
C VAL A 184 2.49 0.05 -17.19
N SER A 185 1.37 0.76 -17.20
CA SER A 185 0.36 0.70 -16.15
C SER A 185 -0.97 0.31 -16.76
N LEU A 186 -1.65 -0.62 -16.13
CA LEU A 186 -3.01 -1.02 -16.47
C LEU A 186 -3.93 -0.78 -15.27
N ILE A 187 -4.95 0.05 -15.47
CA ILE A 187 -6.00 0.27 -14.48
C ILE A 187 -7.21 -0.53 -14.90
N GLY A 188 -7.65 -1.44 -14.04
CA GLY A 188 -8.80 -2.29 -14.30
C GLY A 188 -9.79 -2.27 -13.15
N ALA A 189 -11.04 -2.57 -13.46
CA ALA A 189 -12.07 -2.83 -12.47
C ALA A 189 -12.79 -4.13 -12.81
N ARG A 190 -13.06 -4.94 -11.79
CA ARG A 190 -13.83 -6.18 -11.90
C ARG A 190 -15.14 -6.02 -11.15
N GLY A 191 -16.27 -6.34 -11.80
CA GLY A 191 -17.58 -6.45 -11.16
C GLY A 191 -17.66 -7.68 -10.25
N GLU A 192 -18.81 -7.81 -9.55
CA GLU A 192 -19.09 -8.98 -8.70
C GLU A 192 -19.61 -10.19 -9.53
N ASP A 193 -19.85 -10.00 -10.84
CA ASP A 193 -20.41 -11.01 -11.76
C ASP A 193 -19.32 -11.94 -12.31
#